data_0a75291dc55a394440a68bfc8f9901c5
#
_entry.id   0a75291dc55a394440a68bfc8f9901c5
#
_cell.length_a   1.000
_cell.length_b   1.000
_cell.length_c   1.000
_cell.angle_alpha   90.00
_cell.angle_beta   90.00
_cell.angle_gamma   90.00
#
_symmetry.space_group_name_H-M   'P 1'
#
loop_
_entity.id
_entity.type
_entity.pdbx_description
1 polymer ?
#
loop_
_entity_poly.entity_id
_entity_poly.type
_entity_poly.pdbx_seq_one_letter_code
_entity_poly.pdbx_strand_id
1 'polypeptide(L)'
;GLLLGAALAMVWRPWSLVRRGMQRSTGLYDTLGAVALVAIGWMMWTFRTVVRGDTEHAYDLLYRGGLLLVGVASVVVIMAVTKPRSWLGRYVIGNPLFVWVGTRSYGMYLYHWVVFQLWRKSAGTPLEVREFVGLMIITVVVTELSYRFVEIPVRTGAVTALWHRLRDPGNLADREARSRWFAGAVVVAVLPVFALGSLVTARVVPDDITANLADNEDAVVTIPTIAPAPTLAPGQTTVPMPTTSPPKIIDVLAVGDSVMLGSARKLKAKGLTVDAAKNRQPLDALPILNYYRSTKELGETVVLHLGTNGTTKEAIFERLMKPLADVDKVIVLTVRVPTREYETINNKIIYALPTRFPNVRVLDWFTISKSHPEWFASDKVHPNATGQDRYVEAIVSAVTSP
;
A
#
# COMPACT_ATOMS: atom_id res chain seq x y z
N GLY A 1 -1.74 -12.19 16.21
CA GLY A 1 -0.42 -12.70 16.66
C GLY A 1 -0.06 -12.26 18.07
N LEU A 2 0.02 -10.95 18.35
CA LEU A 2 0.45 -10.42 19.67
C LEU A 2 -0.37 -10.96 20.86
N LEU A 3 -1.70 -10.97 20.76
CA LEU A 3 -2.57 -11.49 21.83
C LEU A 3 -2.35 -12.98 22.10
N LEU A 4 -2.11 -13.78 21.06
CA LEU A 4 -1.79 -15.20 21.22
C LEU A 4 -0.43 -15.41 21.92
N GLY A 5 0.57 -14.58 21.59
CA GLY A 5 1.86 -14.59 22.27
C GLY A 5 1.75 -14.19 23.74
N ALA A 6 0.97 -13.16 24.05
CA ALA A 6 0.70 -12.74 25.44
C ALA A 6 -0.03 -13.83 26.24
N ALA A 7 -1.07 -14.44 25.66
CA ALA A 7 -1.79 -15.55 26.29
C ALA A 7 -0.85 -16.75 26.53
N LEU A 8 0.00 -17.07 25.54
CA LEU A 8 1.02 -18.12 25.73
C LEU A 8 1.96 -17.80 26.89
N ALA A 9 2.45 -16.58 27.01
CA ALA A 9 3.38 -16.16 28.06
C ALA A 9 2.77 -16.29 29.46
N MET A 10 1.45 -16.15 29.60
CA MET A 10 0.75 -16.34 30.88
C MET A 10 0.63 -17.80 31.28
N VAL A 11 0.47 -18.71 30.32
CA VAL A 11 0.18 -20.13 30.57
C VAL A 11 1.44 -20.99 30.46
N TRP A 12 2.30 -20.70 29.49
CA TRP A 12 3.45 -21.52 29.19
C TRP A 12 4.64 -21.19 30.07
N ARG A 13 4.96 -22.11 31.01
CA ARG A 13 6.09 -21.99 31.96
C ARG A 13 7.05 -23.17 31.80
N PRO A 14 7.90 -23.19 30.76
CA PRO A 14 8.73 -24.36 30.43
C PRO A 14 9.67 -24.80 31.57
N TRP A 15 10.20 -23.86 32.34
CA TRP A 15 11.09 -24.15 33.46
C TRP A 15 10.38 -24.81 34.66
N SER A 16 9.08 -24.62 34.84
CA SER A 16 8.32 -25.32 35.89
C SER A 16 8.14 -26.79 35.56
N LEU A 17 8.17 -27.18 34.30
CA LEU A 17 8.11 -28.56 33.83
C LEU A 17 9.35 -29.33 34.20
N VAL A 18 10.52 -28.69 34.16
CA VAL A 18 11.80 -29.27 34.59
C VAL A 18 11.79 -29.57 36.09
N ARG A 19 11.32 -28.62 36.89
CA ARG A 19 11.25 -28.77 38.36
C ARG A 19 10.31 -29.89 38.81
N ARG A 20 9.29 -30.21 38.02
CA ARG A 20 8.29 -31.26 38.34
C ARG A 20 8.66 -32.64 37.81
N GLY A 21 9.89 -32.85 37.27
CA GLY A 21 10.32 -34.11 36.72
C GLY A 21 9.55 -34.63 35.50
N MET A 22 8.64 -33.83 34.96
CA MET A 22 7.85 -34.16 33.78
C MET A 22 8.66 -33.99 32.49
N GLN A 23 9.73 -34.75 32.36
CA GLN A 23 10.61 -34.77 31.18
C GLN A 23 10.09 -35.70 30.07
N ARG A 24 8.78 -35.82 29.88
CA ARG A 24 8.24 -36.64 28.78
C ARG A 24 8.58 -36.01 27.40
N SER A 25 9.15 -36.85 26.58
CA SER A 25 9.53 -36.76 25.16
C SER A 25 9.53 -35.33 24.55
N THR A 26 10.73 -34.78 24.30
CA THR A 26 10.91 -33.56 23.50
C THR A 26 10.51 -33.79 22.03
N GLY A 27 10.56 -35.06 21.57
CA GLY A 27 10.32 -35.39 20.17
C GLY A 27 9.00 -34.90 19.60
N LEU A 28 7.89 -35.03 20.34
CA LEU A 28 6.59 -34.53 19.87
C LEU A 28 6.60 -32.99 19.65
N TYR A 29 7.19 -32.25 20.59
CA TYR A 29 7.26 -30.80 20.47
C TYR A 29 8.19 -30.36 19.34
N ASP A 30 9.34 -31.05 19.20
CA ASP A 30 10.28 -30.77 18.11
C ASP A 30 9.65 -31.08 16.74
N THR A 31 8.89 -32.16 16.62
CA THR A 31 8.18 -32.53 15.39
C THR A 31 7.08 -31.50 15.07
N LEU A 32 6.24 -31.17 16.05
CA LEU A 32 5.18 -30.16 15.86
C LEU A 32 5.78 -28.78 15.53
N GLY A 33 6.87 -28.40 16.18
CA GLY A 33 7.59 -27.15 15.89
C GLY A 33 8.18 -27.14 14.49
N ALA A 34 8.79 -28.26 14.03
CA ALA A 34 9.32 -28.38 12.68
C ALA A 34 8.21 -28.29 11.63
N VAL A 35 7.09 -28.99 11.83
CA VAL A 35 5.90 -28.92 10.95
C VAL A 35 5.36 -27.49 10.90
N ALA A 36 5.26 -26.82 12.05
CA ALA A 36 4.81 -25.45 12.13
C ALA A 36 5.76 -24.47 11.41
N LEU A 37 7.08 -24.66 11.49
CA LEU A 37 8.06 -23.87 10.74
C LEU A 37 7.91 -24.05 9.22
N VAL A 38 7.74 -25.29 8.76
CA VAL A 38 7.49 -25.59 7.35
C VAL A 38 6.17 -24.96 6.89
N ALA A 39 5.13 -25.05 7.72
CA ALA A 39 3.83 -24.43 7.44
C ALA A 39 3.94 -22.90 7.35
N ILE A 40 4.68 -22.24 8.24
CA ILE A 40 4.94 -20.79 8.16
C ILE A 40 5.69 -20.45 6.87
N GLY A 41 6.73 -21.20 6.51
CA GLY A 41 7.46 -21.01 5.26
C GLY A 41 6.57 -21.17 4.02
N TRP A 42 5.71 -22.19 4.03
CA TRP A 42 4.71 -22.38 2.96
C TRP A 42 3.69 -21.25 2.91
N MET A 43 3.18 -20.80 4.05
CA MET A 43 2.27 -19.66 4.13
C MET A 43 2.94 -18.37 3.65
N MET A 44 4.19 -18.13 4.00
CA MET A 44 4.98 -16.98 3.49
C MET A 44 5.14 -17.01 1.96
N TRP A 45 5.25 -18.20 1.38
CA TRP A 45 5.32 -18.36 -0.08
C TRP A 45 3.97 -18.17 -0.77
N THR A 46 2.88 -18.65 -0.17
CA THR A 46 1.54 -18.68 -0.77
C THR A 46 0.70 -17.44 -0.44
N PHE A 47 0.85 -16.87 0.77
CA PHE A 47 0.11 -15.68 1.18
C PHE A 47 0.76 -14.43 0.62
N ARG A 48 0.25 -13.96 -0.50
CA ARG A 48 0.74 -12.74 -1.13
C ARG A 48 0.03 -11.54 -0.54
N THR A 49 0.79 -10.56 -0.08
CA THR A 49 0.27 -9.27 0.42
C THR A 49 -0.03 -8.29 -0.71
N VAL A 50 0.55 -8.53 -1.89
CA VAL A 50 0.29 -7.74 -3.10
C VAL A 50 0.08 -8.74 -4.24
N VAL A 51 -1.13 -8.79 -4.77
CA VAL A 51 -1.45 -9.62 -5.93
C VAL A 51 -1.44 -8.73 -7.16
N ARG A 52 -0.56 -9.04 -8.09
CA ARG A 52 -0.59 -8.46 -9.42
C ARG A 52 -1.82 -9.00 -10.16
N GLY A 53 -2.85 -8.18 -10.33
CA GLY A 53 -3.92 -8.42 -11.29
C GLY A 53 -5.21 -9.10 -10.84
N ASP A 54 -5.34 -9.50 -9.57
CA ASP A 54 -6.61 -10.05 -9.05
C ASP A 54 -6.90 -9.49 -7.66
N THR A 55 -7.64 -8.41 -7.61
CA THR A 55 -7.96 -7.73 -6.35
C THR A 55 -9.14 -8.36 -5.63
N GLU A 56 -10.00 -9.10 -6.32
CA GLU A 56 -11.23 -9.68 -5.73
C GLU A 56 -10.94 -10.84 -4.75
N HIS A 57 -9.83 -11.58 -4.95
CA HIS A 57 -9.50 -12.74 -4.10
C HIS A 57 -8.09 -12.71 -3.49
N ALA A 58 -7.34 -11.64 -3.76
CA ALA A 58 -5.93 -11.53 -3.42
C ALA A 58 -5.64 -11.61 -1.92
N TYR A 59 -6.55 -11.10 -1.12
CA TYR A 59 -6.41 -11.01 0.33
C TYR A 59 -7.28 -12.01 1.10
N ASP A 60 -8.12 -12.77 0.39
CA ASP A 60 -9.12 -13.64 1.01
C ASP A 60 -8.47 -14.66 1.96
N LEU A 61 -7.45 -15.38 1.48
CA LEU A 61 -6.81 -16.41 2.29
C LEU A 61 -6.05 -15.83 3.49
N LEU A 62 -5.41 -14.67 3.31
CA LEU A 62 -4.65 -14.00 4.37
C LEU A 62 -5.58 -13.46 5.47
N TYR A 63 -6.66 -12.75 5.07
CA TYR A 63 -7.55 -12.08 6.02
C TYR A 63 -8.69 -12.97 6.52
N ARG A 64 -9.13 -13.98 5.76
CA ARG A 64 -10.14 -14.94 6.18
C ARG A 64 -9.61 -16.06 7.10
N GLY A 65 -8.54 -15.80 7.83
CA GLY A 65 -8.00 -16.72 8.83
C GLY A 65 -6.51 -17.01 8.68
N GLY A 66 -5.87 -16.65 7.56
CA GLY A 66 -4.45 -16.89 7.34
C GLY A 66 -3.57 -16.25 8.41
N LEU A 67 -3.86 -15.01 8.81
CA LEU A 67 -3.15 -14.35 9.92
C LEU A 67 -3.31 -15.07 11.26
N LEU A 68 -4.47 -15.67 11.51
CA LEU A 68 -4.70 -16.48 12.70
C LEU A 68 -3.89 -17.76 12.64
N LEU A 69 -3.86 -18.45 11.50
CA LEU A 69 -3.08 -19.67 11.29
C LEU A 69 -1.59 -19.43 11.48
N VAL A 70 -1.05 -18.35 10.92
CA VAL A 70 0.34 -17.93 11.16
C VAL A 70 0.59 -17.69 12.65
N GLY A 71 -0.35 -17.02 13.34
CA GLY A 71 -0.27 -16.78 14.78
C GLY A 71 -0.24 -18.09 15.60
N VAL A 72 -1.10 -19.06 15.28
CA VAL A 72 -1.15 -20.37 15.93
C VAL A 72 0.13 -21.15 15.65
N ALA A 73 0.57 -21.23 14.40
CA ALA A 73 1.82 -21.89 14.04
C ALA A 73 3.02 -21.28 14.78
N SER A 74 3.07 -19.95 14.91
CA SER A 74 4.12 -19.25 15.68
C SER A 74 4.08 -19.63 17.16
N VAL A 75 2.90 -19.76 17.77
CA VAL A 75 2.75 -20.24 19.16
C VAL A 75 3.34 -21.65 19.32
N VAL A 76 3.04 -22.56 18.39
CA VAL A 76 3.58 -23.95 18.39
C VAL A 76 5.11 -23.93 18.29
N VAL A 77 5.67 -23.11 17.40
CA VAL A 77 7.13 -22.96 17.29
C VAL A 77 7.73 -22.44 18.59
N ILE A 78 7.15 -21.39 19.19
CA ILE A 78 7.65 -20.84 20.46
C ILE A 78 7.60 -21.88 21.57
N MET A 79 6.53 -22.66 21.68
CA MET A 79 6.42 -23.76 22.65
C MET A 79 7.50 -24.82 22.43
N ALA A 80 7.74 -25.19 21.19
CA ALA A 80 8.75 -26.18 20.84
C ALA A 80 10.18 -25.70 21.20
N VAL A 81 10.56 -24.49 20.75
CA VAL A 81 11.93 -23.99 20.94
C VAL A 81 12.25 -23.58 22.36
N THR A 82 11.25 -23.16 23.14
CA THR A 82 11.44 -22.77 24.55
C THR A 82 11.41 -23.95 25.50
N LYS A 83 11.04 -25.15 25.03
CA LYS A 83 11.06 -26.36 25.86
C LYS A 83 12.52 -26.75 26.17
N PRO A 84 12.86 -26.99 27.45
CA PRO A 84 14.18 -27.46 27.83
C PRO A 84 14.57 -28.74 27.08
N ARG A 85 15.81 -28.81 26.55
CA ARG A 85 16.34 -29.91 25.74
C ARG A 85 15.70 -30.10 24.36
N SER A 86 14.95 -29.13 23.86
CA SER A 86 14.48 -29.16 22.46
C SER A 86 15.68 -29.19 21.50
N TRP A 87 15.66 -30.12 20.56
CA TRP A 87 16.66 -30.20 19.49
C TRP A 87 16.47 -28.98 18.53
N LEU A 88 15.22 -28.69 18.17
CA LEU A 88 14.85 -27.56 17.32
C LEU A 88 15.30 -26.23 17.95
N GLY A 89 15.06 -26.07 19.26
CA GLY A 89 15.47 -24.90 20.02
C GLY A 89 16.98 -24.75 20.12
N ARG A 90 17.71 -25.84 20.25
CA ARG A 90 19.18 -25.80 20.46
C ARG A 90 19.97 -25.69 19.17
N TYR A 91 19.64 -26.47 18.16
CA TYR A 91 20.46 -26.61 16.96
C TYR A 91 19.96 -25.89 15.76
N VAL A 92 18.66 -25.63 15.66
CA VAL A 92 18.07 -24.88 14.53
C VAL A 92 17.92 -23.40 14.90
N ILE A 93 16.99 -23.07 15.78
CA ILE A 93 16.69 -21.66 16.11
C ILE A 93 17.74 -21.06 17.03
N GLY A 94 18.31 -21.83 17.96
CA GLY A 94 19.40 -21.41 18.85
C GLY A 94 20.78 -21.39 18.21
N ASN A 95 20.90 -21.62 16.92
CA ASN A 95 22.14 -21.44 16.17
C ASN A 95 22.64 -19.98 16.31
N PRO A 96 23.95 -19.75 16.48
CA PRO A 96 24.52 -18.40 16.65
C PRO A 96 24.08 -17.41 15.58
N LEU A 97 23.92 -17.83 14.33
CA LEU A 97 23.46 -16.97 13.23
C LEU A 97 22.03 -16.51 13.46
N PHE A 98 21.10 -17.43 13.77
CA PHE A 98 19.70 -17.08 14.02
C PHE A 98 19.53 -16.24 15.29
N VAL A 99 20.30 -16.52 16.34
CA VAL A 99 20.32 -15.69 17.56
C VAL A 99 20.85 -14.29 17.25
N TRP A 100 21.90 -14.18 16.42
CA TRP A 100 22.45 -12.89 16.00
C TRP A 100 21.40 -12.09 15.21
N VAL A 101 20.73 -12.71 14.22
CA VAL A 101 19.64 -12.09 13.46
C VAL A 101 18.48 -11.70 14.39
N GLY A 102 18.06 -12.63 15.26
CA GLY A 102 16.92 -12.41 16.15
C GLY A 102 17.12 -11.25 17.12
N THR A 103 18.32 -11.09 17.68
CA THR A 103 18.65 -9.99 18.60
C THR A 103 18.69 -8.63 17.89
N ARG A 104 18.82 -8.61 16.57
CA ARG A 104 18.89 -7.38 15.74
C ARG A 104 17.67 -7.17 14.87
N SER A 105 16.74 -8.12 14.87
CA SER A 105 15.56 -8.10 13.98
C SER A 105 14.71 -6.85 14.13
N TYR A 106 14.56 -6.35 15.36
CA TYR A 106 13.83 -5.10 15.61
C TYR A 106 14.53 -3.88 14.99
N GLY A 107 15.85 -3.77 15.14
CA GLY A 107 16.64 -2.72 14.51
C GLY A 107 16.57 -2.79 12.98
N MET A 108 16.70 -4.02 12.41
CA MET A 108 16.55 -4.21 10.96
C MET A 108 15.16 -3.78 10.48
N TYR A 109 14.11 -4.17 11.20
CA TYR A 109 12.74 -3.73 10.90
C TYR A 109 12.59 -2.21 10.96
N LEU A 110 13.19 -1.55 11.94
CA LEU A 110 13.09 -0.10 12.10
C LEU A 110 13.84 0.64 10.99
N TYR A 111 15.09 0.24 10.70
CA TYR A 111 15.96 0.99 9.79
C TYR A 111 15.75 0.67 8.31
N HIS A 112 15.31 -0.56 7.93
CA HIS A 112 15.16 -0.89 6.51
C HIS A 112 14.23 0.07 5.78
N TRP A 113 13.11 0.43 6.39
CA TRP A 113 12.15 1.34 5.77
C TRP A 113 12.78 2.71 5.46
N VAL A 114 13.47 3.29 6.45
CA VAL A 114 14.13 4.60 6.31
C VAL A 114 15.21 4.54 5.23
N VAL A 115 16.09 3.52 5.27
CA VAL A 115 17.17 3.33 4.30
C VAL A 115 16.61 3.20 2.88
N PHE A 116 15.54 2.42 2.72
CA PHE A 116 14.92 2.20 1.40
C PHE A 116 14.22 3.44 0.87
N GLN A 117 13.56 4.22 1.74
CA GLN A 117 12.88 5.44 1.31
C GLN A 117 13.86 6.57 0.96
N LEU A 118 14.98 6.68 1.65
CA LEU A 118 16.03 7.65 1.31
C LEU A 118 16.67 7.38 -0.06
N TRP A 119 16.71 6.11 -0.49
CA TRP A 119 17.25 5.73 -1.80
C TRP A 119 16.23 5.91 -2.91
N ARG A 120 14.98 5.63 -2.66
CA ARG A 120 13.92 5.71 -3.66
C ARG A 120 13.65 7.16 -4.04
N LYS A 121 13.65 7.44 -5.34
CA LYS A 121 13.26 8.76 -5.87
C LYS A 121 11.75 9.01 -5.72
N SER A 122 10.96 7.94 -5.63
CA SER A 122 9.49 7.99 -5.56
C SER A 122 8.98 6.78 -4.78
N ALA A 123 8.00 6.98 -3.90
CA ALA A 123 7.39 5.90 -3.15
C ALA A 123 6.77 4.85 -4.09
N GLY A 124 6.96 3.57 -3.77
CA GLY A 124 6.39 2.46 -4.56
C GLY A 124 7.19 2.04 -5.79
N THR A 125 8.32 2.71 -6.13
CA THR A 125 9.20 2.24 -7.22
C THR A 125 9.79 0.89 -6.85
N PRO A 126 9.69 -0.15 -7.71
CA PRO A 126 10.33 -1.44 -7.46
C PRO A 126 11.85 -1.26 -7.47
N LEU A 127 12.52 -1.90 -6.52
CA LEU A 127 13.98 -1.93 -6.46
C LEU A 127 14.51 -3.07 -7.34
N GLU A 128 15.61 -2.84 -8.03
CA GLU A 128 16.36 -3.92 -8.64
C GLU A 128 16.97 -4.82 -7.57
N VAL A 129 17.22 -6.09 -7.90
CA VAL A 129 17.77 -7.07 -6.93
C VAL A 129 19.09 -6.59 -6.34
N ARG A 130 19.98 -6.01 -7.16
CA ARG A 130 21.28 -5.46 -6.71
C ARG A 130 21.11 -4.28 -5.74
N GLU A 131 20.13 -3.39 -5.99
CA GLU A 131 19.81 -2.27 -5.11
C GLU A 131 19.25 -2.78 -3.78
N PHE A 132 18.31 -3.73 -3.84
CA PHE A 132 17.75 -4.37 -2.66
C PHE A 132 18.84 -4.99 -1.78
N VAL A 133 19.76 -5.75 -2.36
CA VAL A 133 20.88 -6.38 -1.64
C VAL A 133 21.79 -5.30 -1.02
N GLY A 134 22.16 -4.27 -1.77
CA GLY A 134 22.98 -3.17 -1.28
C GLY A 134 22.33 -2.44 -0.10
N LEU A 135 21.05 -2.11 -0.21
CA LEU A 135 20.29 -1.44 0.85
C LEU A 135 20.10 -2.33 2.08
N MET A 136 19.95 -3.65 1.90
CA MET A 136 19.91 -4.59 3.02
C MET A 136 21.25 -4.66 3.75
N ILE A 137 22.38 -4.63 3.03
CA ILE A 137 23.72 -4.57 3.66
C ILE A 137 23.85 -3.27 4.48
N ILE A 138 23.48 -2.13 3.92
CA ILE A 138 23.47 -0.84 4.64
C ILE A 138 22.59 -0.93 5.88
N THR A 139 21.40 -1.49 5.76
CA THR A 139 20.48 -1.69 6.88
C THR A 139 21.12 -2.54 8.00
N VAL A 140 21.78 -3.64 7.65
CA VAL A 140 22.48 -4.50 8.60
C VAL A 140 23.60 -3.75 9.31
N VAL A 141 24.39 -2.97 8.57
CA VAL A 141 25.48 -2.16 9.13
C VAL A 141 24.95 -1.12 10.12
N VAL A 142 23.92 -0.36 9.71
CA VAL A 142 23.28 0.65 10.57
C VAL A 142 22.69 -0.01 11.83
N THR A 143 22.04 -1.15 11.66
CA THR A 143 21.49 -1.92 12.79
C THR A 143 22.58 -2.39 13.75
N GLU A 144 23.70 -2.92 13.25
CA GLU A 144 24.82 -3.38 14.08
C GLU A 144 25.46 -2.21 14.86
N LEU A 145 25.64 -1.08 14.19
CA LEU A 145 26.15 0.13 14.86
C LEU A 145 25.20 0.61 15.96
N SER A 146 23.91 0.69 15.65
CA SER A 146 22.89 1.04 16.64
C SER A 146 22.83 0.04 17.80
N TYR A 147 22.88 -1.26 17.52
CA TYR A 147 22.87 -2.30 18.54
C TYR A 147 24.04 -2.17 19.51
N ARG A 148 25.26 -1.97 18.99
CA ARG A 148 26.47 -1.88 19.81
C ARG A 148 26.61 -0.56 20.58
N PHE A 149 26.32 0.55 19.90
CA PHE A 149 26.62 1.87 20.45
C PHE A 149 25.42 2.53 21.14
N VAL A 150 24.21 2.08 20.88
CA VAL A 150 23.00 2.64 21.48
C VAL A 150 22.29 1.60 22.35
N GLU A 151 21.90 0.46 21.76
CA GLU A 151 21.04 -0.50 22.47
C GLU A 151 21.76 -1.19 23.64
N ILE A 152 22.95 -1.74 23.42
CA ILE A 152 23.71 -2.39 24.51
C ILE A 152 24.00 -1.42 25.65
N PRO A 153 24.56 -0.22 25.44
CA PRO A 153 24.80 0.73 26.52
C PRO A 153 23.54 1.12 27.30
N VAL A 154 22.44 1.34 26.61
CA VAL A 154 21.15 1.65 27.26
C VAL A 154 20.66 0.47 28.11
N ARG A 155 20.66 -0.73 27.55
CA ARG A 155 20.18 -1.94 28.25
C ARG A 155 21.05 -2.36 29.43
N THR A 156 22.36 -2.11 29.35
CA THR A 156 23.30 -2.41 30.45
C THR A 156 23.34 -1.32 31.52
N GLY A 157 22.50 -0.30 31.41
CA GLY A 157 22.40 0.75 32.44
C GLY A 157 23.47 1.83 32.36
N ALA A 158 24.22 1.90 31.24
CA ALA A 158 25.24 2.94 31.07
C ALA A 158 24.67 4.37 31.20
N VAL A 159 23.44 4.57 30.70
CA VAL A 159 22.73 5.85 30.86
C VAL A 159 22.43 6.16 32.32
N THR A 160 21.99 5.18 33.07
CA THR A 160 21.72 5.31 34.53
C THR A 160 23.01 5.55 35.30
N ALA A 161 24.07 4.79 34.98
CA ALA A 161 25.40 5.00 35.59
C ALA A 161 25.96 6.37 35.27
N LEU A 162 25.80 6.83 34.04
CA LEU A 162 26.18 8.19 33.62
C LEU A 162 25.40 9.24 34.39
N TRP A 163 24.08 9.06 34.54
CA TRP A 163 23.21 9.97 35.29
C TRP A 163 23.63 10.07 36.73
N HIS A 164 23.97 8.97 37.41
CA HIS A 164 24.47 8.94 38.78
C HIS A 164 25.84 9.65 38.89
N ARG A 165 26.77 9.41 37.95
CA ARG A 165 28.07 10.10 37.91
C ARG A 165 27.93 11.61 37.73
N LEU A 166 27.00 12.06 36.88
CA LEU A 166 26.72 13.47 36.64
C LEU A 166 26.10 14.16 37.85
N ARG A 167 25.42 13.42 38.72
CA ARG A 167 24.76 13.93 39.93
C ARG A 167 25.64 13.93 41.17
N ASP A 168 26.78 13.24 41.16
CA ASP A 168 27.69 13.17 42.29
C ASP A 168 28.68 14.35 42.23
N PRO A 169 28.61 15.31 43.22
CA PRO A 169 29.45 16.52 43.23
C PRO A 169 30.88 16.24 43.63
N GLY A 170 31.18 15.05 44.18
CA GLY A 170 32.46 14.78 44.86
C GLY A 170 33.62 14.34 43.94
N ASN A 171 33.41 14.06 42.69
CA ASN A 171 34.44 13.50 41.81
C ASN A 171 35.05 14.55 40.89
N LEU A 172 36.02 15.31 41.42
CA LEU A 172 36.72 16.41 40.72
C LEU A 172 37.68 15.92 39.64
N ALA A 173 38.10 14.64 39.65
CA ALA A 173 39.03 14.06 38.68
C ALA A 173 38.44 13.86 37.29
N ASP A 174 37.12 13.92 37.15
CA ASP A 174 36.40 13.65 35.91
C ASP A 174 35.86 14.89 35.18
N ARG A 175 36.38 16.09 35.43
CA ARG A 175 35.90 17.32 34.78
C ARG A 175 35.98 17.26 33.25
N GLU A 176 37.10 16.72 32.70
CA GLU A 176 37.24 16.60 31.25
C GLU A 176 36.35 15.48 30.68
N ALA A 177 36.25 14.36 31.37
CA ALA A 177 35.29 13.29 30.99
C ALA A 177 33.85 13.79 31.05
N ARG A 178 33.51 14.59 32.08
CA ARG A 178 32.19 15.23 32.25
C ARG A 178 31.84 16.17 31.09
N SER A 179 32.79 17.00 30.63
CA SER A 179 32.56 17.91 29.50
C SER A 179 32.34 17.20 28.19
N ARG A 180 33.10 16.12 27.91
CA ARG A 180 32.95 15.27 26.72
C ARG A 180 31.60 14.52 26.71
N TRP A 181 31.20 13.99 27.87
CA TRP A 181 29.91 13.33 28.02
C TRP A 181 28.73 14.30 27.95
N PHE A 182 28.89 15.52 28.51
CA PHE A 182 27.86 16.55 28.41
C PHE A 182 27.68 17.00 26.95
N ALA A 183 28.78 17.18 26.21
CA ALA A 183 28.75 17.48 24.79
C ALA A 183 28.06 16.35 23.99
N GLY A 184 28.37 15.07 24.27
CA GLY A 184 27.71 13.93 23.66
C GLY A 184 26.21 13.84 23.98
N ALA A 185 25.83 14.08 25.25
CA ALA A 185 24.44 14.10 25.67
C ALA A 185 23.65 15.27 25.03
N VAL A 186 24.27 16.44 24.87
CA VAL A 186 23.65 17.57 24.17
C VAL A 186 23.44 17.25 22.70
N VAL A 187 24.42 16.66 22.01
CA VAL A 187 24.25 16.21 20.61
C VAL A 187 23.09 15.22 20.47
N VAL A 188 23.03 14.22 21.36
CA VAL A 188 21.92 13.21 21.33
C VAL A 188 20.57 13.84 21.65
N ALA A 189 20.52 14.89 22.49
CA ALA A 189 19.26 15.59 22.79
C ALA A 189 18.86 16.60 21.69
N VAL A 190 19.83 17.24 21.04
CA VAL A 190 19.59 18.24 20.00
C VAL A 190 19.09 17.58 18.70
N LEU A 191 19.59 16.39 18.34
CA LEU A 191 19.16 15.68 17.13
C LEU A 191 17.66 15.39 17.08
N PRO A 192 17.01 14.82 18.12
CA PRO A 192 15.56 14.65 18.14
C PRO A 192 14.80 15.98 18.11
N VAL A 193 15.27 17.00 18.80
CA VAL A 193 14.65 18.34 18.82
C VAL A 193 14.73 18.96 17.42
N PHE A 194 15.88 18.85 16.75
CA PHE A 194 16.04 19.32 15.38
C PHE A 194 15.18 18.51 14.42
N ALA A 195 15.11 17.18 14.56
CA ALA A 195 14.26 16.32 13.75
C ALA A 195 12.76 16.64 13.97
N LEU A 196 12.33 16.82 15.21
CA LEU A 196 10.96 17.26 15.53
C LEU A 196 10.68 18.68 15.01
N GLY A 197 11.61 19.58 15.17
CA GLY A 197 11.50 20.94 14.63
C GLY A 197 11.38 20.94 13.11
N SER A 198 12.19 20.15 12.41
CA SER A 198 12.09 19.99 10.97
C SER A 198 10.79 19.33 10.53
N LEU A 199 10.25 18.39 11.31
CA LEU A 199 8.93 17.77 11.04
C LEU A 199 7.78 18.78 11.20
N VAL A 200 7.83 19.62 12.26
CA VAL A 200 6.81 20.65 12.52
C VAL A 200 6.89 21.79 11.49
N THR A 201 8.09 22.10 11.01
CA THR A 201 8.32 23.15 10.01
C THR A 201 8.30 22.61 8.58
N ALA A 202 8.30 21.29 8.39
CA ALA A 202 8.19 20.67 7.08
C ALA A 202 6.86 21.08 6.45
N ARG A 203 6.91 22.04 5.55
CA ARG A 203 5.81 22.27 4.62
C ARG A 203 5.83 21.11 3.64
N VAL A 204 4.77 20.31 3.65
CA VAL A 204 4.47 19.44 2.51
C VAL A 204 4.21 20.41 1.35
N VAL A 205 5.23 20.68 0.55
CA VAL A 205 5.00 21.28 -0.77
C VAL A 205 4.38 20.13 -1.58
N PRO A 206 3.08 20.22 -1.92
CA PRO A 206 2.49 19.23 -2.80
C PRO A 206 3.38 19.21 -4.05
N ASP A 207 3.79 18.03 -4.51
CA ASP A 207 4.35 17.95 -5.84
C ASP A 207 3.30 18.46 -6.84
N ASP A 208 3.74 18.93 -8.00
CA ASP A 208 2.85 19.51 -9.01
C ASP A 208 1.67 18.60 -9.35
N ILE A 209 1.86 17.28 -9.19
CA ILE A 209 0.85 16.26 -9.41
C ILE A 209 -0.24 16.33 -8.33
N THR A 210 0.16 16.34 -7.05
CA THR A 210 -0.79 16.38 -5.92
C THR A 210 -1.59 17.68 -5.90
N ALA A 211 -0.93 18.79 -6.20
CA ALA A 211 -1.60 20.11 -6.32
C ALA A 211 -2.61 20.11 -7.47
N ASN A 212 -2.20 19.62 -8.65
CA ASN A 212 -3.08 19.53 -9.81
C ASN A 212 -4.30 18.62 -9.57
N LEU A 213 -4.10 17.47 -8.92
CA LEU A 213 -5.22 16.58 -8.60
C LEU A 213 -6.18 17.19 -7.58
N ALA A 214 -5.66 17.91 -6.59
CA ALA A 214 -6.50 18.61 -5.61
C ALA A 214 -7.31 19.72 -6.26
N ASP A 215 -6.72 20.51 -7.16
CA ASP A 215 -7.39 21.58 -7.89
C ASP A 215 -8.53 21.09 -8.80
N ASN A 216 -8.50 19.83 -9.18
CA ASN A 216 -9.51 19.23 -10.06
C ASN A 216 -10.60 18.44 -9.32
N GLU A 217 -10.48 18.22 -8.00
CA GLU A 217 -11.46 17.45 -7.22
C GLU A 217 -12.85 18.09 -7.20
N ASP A 218 -12.97 19.41 -7.25
CA ASP A 218 -14.23 20.14 -7.31
C ASP A 218 -14.89 20.12 -8.70
N ALA A 219 -14.16 19.71 -9.72
CA ALA A 219 -14.66 19.63 -11.09
C ALA A 219 -15.35 18.30 -11.40
N VAL A 220 -15.15 17.28 -10.58
CA VAL A 220 -15.77 15.95 -10.78
C VAL A 220 -17.14 15.86 -10.10
N VAL A 221 -18.00 15.04 -10.69
CA VAL A 221 -19.29 14.68 -10.10
C VAL A 221 -19.06 13.39 -9.31
N THR A 222 -19.40 13.43 -8.02
CA THR A 222 -19.38 12.23 -7.19
C THR A 222 -20.80 11.73 -7.03
N ILE A 223 -21.05 10.48 -7.43
CA ILE A 223 -22.35 9.87 -7.14
C ILE A 223 -22.57 9.82 -5.63
N PRO A 224 -23.81 10.08 -5.14
CA PRO A 224 -24.11 9.93 -3.73
C PRO A 224 -23.74 8.50 -3.28
N THR A 225 -22.93 8.38 -2.23
CA THR A 225 -22.71 7.08 -1.61
C THR A 225 -24.07 6.54 -1.19
N ILE A 226 -24.55 5.50 -1.86
CA ILE A 226 -25.78 4.82 -1.46
C ILE A 226 -25.49 4.20 -0.10
N ALA A 227 -25.94 4.89 0.97
CA ALA A 227 -25.96 4.30 2.29
C ALA A 227 -26.77 2.98 2.18
N PRO A 228 -26.33 1.88 2.83
CA PRO A 228 -27.12 0.66 2.84
C PRO A 228 -28.55 1.03 3.26
N ALA A 229 -29.54 0.58 2.50
CA ALA A 229 -30.94 0.90 2.74
C ALA A 229 -31.26 0.69 4.23
N PRO A 230 -31.87 1.67 4.91
CA PRO A 230 -32.22 1.51 6.31
C PRO A 230 -33.14 0.28 6.41
N THR A 231 -32.75 -0.65 7.27
CA THR A 231 -33.56 -1.82 7.60
C THR A 231 -34.87 -1.30 8.19
N LEU A 232 -35.95 -1.41 7.43
CA LEU A 232 -37.28 -0.97 7.86
C LEU A 232 -37.65 -1.74 9.13
N ALA A 233 -37.98 -1.02 10.19
CA ALA A 233 -38.61 -1.62 11.36
C ALA A 233 -40.00 -2.19 10.96
N PRO A 234 -40.42 -3.33 11.51
CA PRO A 234 -41.70 -3.93 11.17
C PRO A 234 -42.84 -2.95 11.46
N GLY A 235 -43.55 -2.50 10.41
CA GLY A 235 -44.76 -1.65 10.57
C GLY A 235 -44.73 -0.29 9.84
N GLN A 236 -43.65 0.08 9.16
CA GLN A 236 -43.63 1.34 8.35
C GLN A 236 -43.84 1.08 6.87
N THR A 237 -44.97 1.52 6.33
CA THR A 237 -45.45 1.16 5.00
C THR A 237 -45.14 2.19 3.91
N THR A 238 -44.56 3.35 4.17
CA THR A 238 -44.14 4.30 3.10
C THR A 238 -43.02 5.21 3.59
N VAL A 239 -41.90 5.19 2.86
CA VAL A 239 -40.94 6.30 2.87
C VAL A 239 -41.41 7.31 1.81
N PRO A 240 -41.49 8.62 2.09
CA PRO A 240 -41.76 9.61 1.05
C PRO A 240 -40.66 9.53 0.01
N MET A 241 -40.99 9.20 -1.24
CA MET A 241 -40.07 9.34 -2.35
C MET A 241 -39.72 10.80 -2.52
N PRO A 242 -38.42 11.16 -2.59
CA PRO A 242 -38.05 12.52 -2.94
C PRO A 242 -38.61 12.82 -4.33
N THR A 243 -39.22 13.98 -4.49
CA THR A 243 -39.76 14.52 -5.76
C THR A 243 -38.58 14.63 -6.73
N THR A 244 -38.42 13.66 -7.61
CA THR A 244 -37.36 13.65 -8.61
C THR A 244 -37.73 14.59 -9.71
N SER A 245 -36.94 15.64 -9.91
CA SER A 245 -36.86 16.35 -11.18
C SER A 245 -36.60 15.34 -12.30
N PRO A 246 -37.10 15.53 -13.54
CA PRO A 246 -36.82 14.62 -14.63
C PRO A 246 -35.31 14.40 -14.75
N PRO A 247 -34.83 13.15 -15.00
CA PRO A 247 -33.42 12.85 -15.09
C PRO A 247 -32.77 13.74 -16.16
N LYS A 248 -31.67 14.43 -15.76
CA LYS A 248 -30.87 15.21 -16.69
C LYS A 248 -29.99 14.27 -17.49
N ILE A 249 -30.28 14.12 -18.77
CA ILE A 249 -29.43 13.32 -19.68
C ILE A 249 -28.05 13.98 -19.76
N ILE A 250 -27.02 13.19 -19.57
CA ILE A 250 -25.62 13.59 -19.66
C ILE A 250 -25.13 13.25 -21.07
N ASP A 251 -24.92 14.24 -21.92
CA ASP A 251 -24.51 14.04 -23.32
C ASP A 251 -23.22 13.19 -23.42
N VAL A 252 -22.21 13.54 -22.62
CA VAL A 252 -20.94 12.78 -22.54
C VAL A 252 -20.55 12.57 -21.09
N LEU A 253 -20.53 11.31 -20.67
CA LEU A 253 -20.01 10.88 -19.36
C LEU A 253 -18.58 10.39 -19.51
N ALA A 254 -17.65 10.98 -18.77
CA ALA A 254 -16.26 10.56 -18.71
C ALA A 254 -15.94 9.95 -17.33
N VAL A 255 -15.61 8.67 -17.31
CA VAL A 255 -15.26 7.93 -16.06
C VAL A 255 -13.79 7.54 -16.10
N GLY A 256 -13.02 7.95 -15.07
CA GLY A 256 -11.59 7.74 -15.10
C GLY A 256 -10.92 7.62 -13.74
N ASP A 257 -9.62 7.39 -13.81
CA ASP A 257 -8.71 7.38 -12.68
C ASP A 257 -7.99 8.74 -12.48
N SER A 258 -6.86 8.75 -11.79
CA SER A 258 -6.11 9.98 -11.48
C SER A 258 -5.62 10.74 -12.71
N VAL A 259 -5.36 10.06 -13.83
CA VAL A 259 -4.95 10.72 -15.08
C VAL A 259 -6.07 11.59 -15.64
N MET A 260 -7.28 11.05 -15.67
CA MET A 260 -8.47 11.82 -16.08
C MET A 260 -8.81 12.91 -15.06
N LEU A 261 -8.70 12.60 -13.76
CA LEU A 261 -8.92 13.58 -12.69
C LEU A 261 -8.05 14.82 -12.87
N GLY A 262 -6.76 14.65 -13.17
CA GLY A 262 -5.84 15.77 -13.41
C GLY A 262 -6.24 16.71 -14.56
N SER A 263 -7.17 16.27 -15.41
CA SER A 263 -7.69 17.06 -16.55
C SER A 263 -9.19 17.39 -16.42
N ALA A 264 -9.81 17.07 -15.28
CA ALA A 264 -11.26 17.11 -15.11
C ALA A 264 -11.85 18.50 -15.36
N ARG A 265 -11.22 19.56 -14.85
CA ARG A 265 -11.68 20.94 -15.06
C ARG A 265 -11.69 21.35 -16.52
N LYS A 266 -10.66 20.95 -17.27
CA LYS A 266 -10.57 21.23 -18.72
C LYS A 266 -11.60 20.41 -19.50
N LEU A 267 -11.84 19.17 -19.16
CA LEU A 267 -12.88 18.32 -19.76
C LEU A 267 -14.28 18.88 -19.47
N LYS A 268 -14.55 19.31 -18.23
CA LYS A 268 -15.81 19.96 -17.85
C LYS A 268 -16.04 21.26 -18.63
N ALA A 269 -14.98 22.05 -18.85
CA ALA A 269 -15.07 23.28 -19.67
C ALA A 269 -15.42 23.00 -21.15
N LYS A 270 -15.19 21.74 -21.62
CA LYS A 270 -15.61 21.26 -22.94
C LYS A 270 -16.99 20.62 -22.95
N GLY A 271 -17.74 20.67 -21.85
CA GLY A 271 -19.08 20.14 -21.73
C GLY A 271 -19.21 18.69 -21.28
N LEU A 272 -18.11 18.03 -20.92
CA LEU A 272 -18.16 16.66 -20.42
C LEU A 272 -18.54 16.63 -18.94
N THR A 273 -19.35 15.66 -18.55
CA THR A 273 -19.54 15.28 -17.14
C THR A 273 -18.46 14.31 -16.74
N VAL A 274 -17.65 14.68 -15.75
CA VAL A 274 -16.48 13.89 -15.35
C VAL A 274 -16.68 13.25 -13.98
N ASP A 275 -16.53 11.94 -13.90
CA ASP A 275 -16.44 11.16 -12.66
C ASP A 275 -15.09 10.46 -12.61
N ALA A 276 -14.12 11.07 -11.98
CA ALA A 276 -12.75 10.58 -11.89
C ALA A 276 -12.23 10.66 -10.46
N ALA A 277 -11.39 9.71 -10.07
CA ALA A 277 -10.85 9.65 -8.71
C ALA A 277 -9.42 9.13 -8.65
N LYS A 278 -8.67 9.57 -7.62
CA LYS A 278 -7.33 9.05 -7.31
C LYS A 278 -7.39 7.55 -7.07
N ASN A 279 -6.39 6.83 -7.58
CA ASN A 279 -6.20 5.38 -7.37
C ASN A 279 -7.39 4.49 -7.79
N ARG A 280 -8.36 5.01 -8.55
CA ARG A 280 -9.51 4.22 -9.01
C ARG A 280 -9.05 3.01 -9.80
N GLN A 281 -9.53 1.82 -9.40
CA GLN A 281 -9.34 0.60 -10.16
C GLN A 281 -10.42 0.46 -11.21
N PRO A 282 -10.19 -0.26 -12.32
CA PRO A 282 -11.22 -0.45 -13.34
C PRO A 282 -12.55 -0.97 -12.80
N LEU A 283 -12.52 -1.90 -11.84
CA LEU A 283 -13.75 -2.47 -11.26
C LEU A 283 -14.56 -1.44 -10.44
N ASP A 284 -13.90 -0.43 -9.87
CA ASP A 284 -14.56 0.62 -9.07
C ASP A 284 -15.46 1.52 -9.93
N ALA A 285 -15.27 1.51 -11.24
CA ALA A 285 -16.14 2.23 -12.16
C ALA A 285 -17.51 1.52 -12.38
N LEU A 286 -17.62 0.22 -12.10
CA LEU A 286 -18.85 -0.52 -12.36
C LEU A 286 -20.07 -0.02 -11.56
N PRO A 287 -19.99 0.27 -10.26
CA PRO A 287 -21.09 0.90 -9.51
C PRO A 287 -21.51 2.26 -10.09
N ILE A 288 -20.55 3.04 -10.59
CA ILE A 288 -20.77 4.35 -11.17
C ILE A 288 -21.61 4.22 -12.46
N LEU A 289 -21.16 3.36 -13.37
CA LEU A 289 -21.87 3.09 -14.62
C LEU A 289 -23.28 2.53 -14.37
N ASN A 290 -23.44 1.63 -13.41
CA ASN A 290 -24.73 1.09 -13.01
C ASN A 290 -25.66 2.18 -12.41
N TYR A 291 -25.10 3.12 -11.62
CA TYR A 291 -25.86 4.24 -11.09
C TYR A 291 -26.43 5.09 -12.22
N TYR A 292 -25.59 5.62 -13.11
CA TYR A 292 -26.04 6.45 -14.23
C TYR A 292 -27.02 5.72 -15.16
N ARG A 293 -26.84 4.42 -15.35
CA ARG A 293 -27.79 3.60 -16.09
C ARG A 293 -29.14 3.48 -15.37
N SER A 294 -29.14 3.22 -14.07
CA SER A 294 -30.37 3.05 -13.27
C SER A 294 -31.18 4.34 -13.16
N THR A 295 -30.50 5.48 -13.12
CA THR A 295 -31.11 6.81 -13.08
C THR A 295 -31.54 7.31 -14.45
N LYS A 296 -31.22 6.56 -15.54
CA LYS A 296 -31.47 6.96 -16.94
C LYS A 296 -30.79 8.27 -17.33
N GLU A 297 -29.62 8.53 -16.74
CA GLU A 297 -28.80 9.73 -17.00
C GLU A 297 -27.69 9.48 -18.02
N LEU A 298 -27.45 8.22 -18.42
CA LEU A 298 -26.50 7.89 -19.48
C LEU A 298 -26.98 8.46 -20.82
N GLY A 299 -26.12 9.28 -21.44
CA GLY A 299 -26.31 9.78 -22.79
C GLY A 299 -25.71 8.85 -23.85
N GLU A 300 -25.54 9.40 -25.05
CA GLU A 300 -25.10 8.66 -26.23
C GLU A 300 -23.61 8.29 -26.22
N THR A 301 -22.79 8.99 -25.41
CA THR A 301 -21.33 8.78 -25.40
C THR A 301 -20.78 8.62 -23.99
N VAL A 302 -19.99 7.56 -23.79
CA VAL A 302 -19.24 7.32 -22.55
C VAL A 302 -17.74 7.20 -22.87
N VAL A 303 -16.92 7.90 -22.09
CA VAL A 303 -15.46 7.88 -22.18
C VAL A 303 -14.89 7.19 -20.94
N LEU A 304 -14.04 6.17 -21.13
CA LEU A 304 -13.39 5.44 -20.06
C LEU A 304 -11.87 5.55 -20.13
N HIS A 305 -11.23 6.02 -19.08
CA HIS A 305 -9.77 5.96 -18.91
C HIS A 305 -9.43 5.30 -17.58
N LEU A 306 -9.19 4.01 -17.62
CA LEU A 306 -9.00 3.16 -16.45
C LEU A 306 -7.87 2.16 -16.70
N GLY A 307 -7.12 1.82 -15.65
CA GLY A 307 -6.04 0.83 -15.74
C GLY A 307 -4.64 1.40 -15.59
N THR A 308 -4.49 2.66 -15.18
CA THR A 308 -3.17 3.24 -14.87
C THR A 308 -2.66 2.83 -13.48
N ASN A 309 -3.52 2.24 -12.64
CA ASN A 309 -3.22 1.91 -11.24
C ASN A 309 -2.94 0.42 -10.98
N GLY A 310 -2.76 -0.39 -12.01
CA GLY A 310 -2.43 -1.81 -11.83
C GLY A 310 -2.83 -2.68 -13.01
N THR A 311 -2.48 -3.96 -12.92
CA THR A 311 -2.87 -4.94 -13.94
C THR A 311 -4.37 -5.21 -13.86
N THR A 312 -5.06 -5.20 -15.00
CA THR A 312 -6.46 -5.58 -15.10
C THR A 312 -6.63 -6.90 -15.84
N LYS A 313 -7.83 -7.46 -15.79
CA LYS A 313 -8.22 -8.67 -16.52
C LYS A 313 -9.28 -8.34 -17.56
N GLU A 314 -9.31 -9.12 -18.64
CA GLU A 314 -10.29 -8.99 -19.70
C GLU A 314 -11.72 -9.06 -19.15
N ALA A 315 -12.00 -9.99 -18.23
CA ALA A 315 -13.31 -10.15 -17.60
C ALA A 315 -13.79 -8.89 -16.85
N ILE A 316 -12.87 -8.02 -16.37
CA ILE A 316 -13.23 -6.75 -15.71
C ILE A 316 -13.77 -5.77 -16.76
N PHE A 317 -13.09 -5.61 -17.89
CA PHE A 317 -13.61 -4.77 -18.99
C PHE A 317 -14.92 -5.31 -19.56
N GLU A 318 -15.09 -6.62 -19.67
CA GLU A 318 -16.38 -7.21 -20.06
C GLU A 318 -17.51 -6.82 -19.11
N ARG A 319 -17.25 -6.82 -17.80
CA ARG A 319 -18.22 -6.38 -16.79
C ARG A 319 -18.57 -4.89 -16.94
N LEU A 320 -17.57 -4.06 -17.27
CA LEU A 320 -17.78 -2.61 -17.50
C LEU A 320 -18.61 -2.35 -18.77
N MET A 321 -18.47 -3.18 -19.80
CA MET A 321 -19.22 -3.01 -21.04
C MET A 321 -20.70 -3.43 -20.91
N LYS A 322 -21.05 -4.30 -19.96
CA LYS A 322 -22.46 -4.73 -19.78
C LYS A 322 -23.44 -3.57 -19.56
N PRO A 323 -23.21 -2.63 -18.62
CA PRO A 323 -24.09 -1.47 -18.46
C PRO A 323 -24.04 -0.47 -19.64
N LEU A 324 -23.12 -0.64 -20.57
CA LEU A 324 -22.92 0.25 -21.72
C LEU A 324 -23.31 -0.38 -23.07
N ALA A 325 -23.99 -1.52 -23.04
CA ALA A 325 -24.27 -2.29 -24.27
C ALA A 325 -25.18 -1.56 -25.26
N ASP A 326 -26.01 -0.64 -24.80
CA ASP A 326 -26.94 0.18 -25.58
C ASP A 326 -26.52 1.67 -25.69
N VAL A 327 -25.31 2.00 -25.25
CA VAL A 327 -24.70 3.32 -25.48
C VAL A 327 -24.15 3.35 -26.90
N ASP A 328 -24.46 4.40 -27.65
CA ASP A 328 -24.11 4.47 -29.09
C ASP A 328 -22.58 4.47 -29.30
N LYS A 329 -21.84 5.17 -28.43
CA LYS A 329 -20.40 5.28 -28.53
C LYS A 329 -19.72 5.14 -27.15
N VAL A 330 -18.87 4.13 -27.00
CA VAL A 330 -18.00 3.96 -25.82
C VAL A 330 -16.56 4.15 -26.24
N ILE A 331 -15.92 5.19 -25.76
CA ILE A 331 -14.51 5.51 -26.04
C ILE A 331 -13.66 5.02 -24.90
N VAL A 332 -12.75 4.06 -25.15
CA VAL A 332 -11.85 3.54 -24.14
C VAL A 332 -10.42 3.98 -24.47
N LEU A 333 -9.77 4.65 -23.53
CA LEU A 333 -8.40 5.12 -23.71
C LEU A 333 -7.39 4.03 -23.35
N THR A 334 -6.33 3.93 -24.16
CA THR A 334 -5.15 3.16 -23.77
C THR A 334 -4.39 3.88 -22.65
N VAL A 335 -3.71 3.10 -21.79
CA VAL A 335 -2.96 3.64 -20.66
C VAL A 335 -1.48 3.88 -21.00
N ARG A 336 -0.87 4.90 -20.41
CA ARG A 336 0.54 5.19 -20.48
C ARG A 336 1.16 5.20 -19.10
N VAL A 337 1.91 4.15 -18.78
CA VAL A 337 2.60 3.93 -17.50
C VAL A 337 3.96 3.28 -17.73
N PRO A 338 4.91 4.01 -18.35
CA PRO A 338 6.11 3.46 -19.03
C PRO A 338 7.06 2.68 -18.11
N THR A 339 6.91 2.77 -16.79
CA THR A 339 7.74 2.05 -15.81
C THR A 339 7.07 0.78 -15.30
N ARG A 340 5.92 0.38 -15.87
CA ARG A 340 5.10 -0.74 -15.39
C ARG A 340 4.81 -1.75 -16.50
N GLU A 341 5.09 -3.02 -16.23
CA GLU A 341 4.82 -4.13 -17.16
C GLU A 341 3.34 -4.24 -17.57
N TYR A 342 2.43 -3.82 -16.70
CA TYR A 342 1.00 -3.91 -16.97
C TYR A 342 0.50 -2.92 -18.02
N GLU A 343 1.30 -1.93 -18.44
CA GLU A 343 0.98 -1.07 -19.58
C GLU A 343 0.66 -1.90 -20.83
N THR A 344 1.58 -2.80 -21.18
CA THR A 344 1.41 -3.69 -22.34
C THR A 344 0.24 -4.64 -22.18
N ILE A 345 0.07 -5.19 -20.98
CA ILE A 345 -1.02 -6.15 -20.66
C ILE A 345 -2.37 -5.45 -20.81
N ASN A 346 -2.54 -4.31 -20.17
CA ASN A 346 -3.80 -3.56 -20.16
C ASN A 346 -4.13 -3.03 -21.57
N ASN A 347 -3.15 -2.49 -22.27
CA ASN A 347 -3.36 -1.98 -23.64
C ASN A 347 -3.73 -3.10 -24.63
N LYS A 348 -3.16 -4.30 -24.49
CA LYS A 348 -3.57 -5.46 -25.29
C LYS A 348 -5.05 -5.79 -25.09
N ILE A 349 -5.55 -5.73 -23.86
CA ILE A 349 -6.97 -5.96 -23.54
C ILE A 349 -7.82 -4.85 -24.17
N ILE A 350 -7.42 -3.58 -23.99
CA ILE A 350 -8.17 -2.42 -24.52
C ILE A 350 -8.27 -2.47 -26.05
N TYR A 351 -7.17 -2.77 -26.76
CA TYR A 351 -7.19 -2.88 -28.22
C TYR A 351 -8.10 -4.01 -28.73
N ALA A 352 -8.32 -5.04 -27.93
CA ALA A 352 -9.20 -6.16 -28.30
C ALA A 352 -10.69 -5.87 -28.10
N LEU A 353 -11.08 -4.82 -27.34
CA LEU A 353 -12.46 -4.54 -27.00
C LEU A 353 -13.39 -4.33 -28.25
N PRO A 354 -12.97 -3.57 -29.29
CA PRO A 354 -13.85 -3.34 -30.46
C PRO A 354 -14.24 -4.62 -31.22
N THR A 355 -13.45 -5.67 -31.14
CA THR A 355 -13.78 -6.96 -31.80
C THR A 355 -14.96 -7.67 -31.14
N ARG A 356 -15.26 -7.35 -29.88
CA ARG A 356 -16.29 -7.98 -29.05
C ARG A 356 -17.45 -7.05 -28.75
N PHE A 357 -17.21 -5.75 -28.76
CA PHE A 357 -18.18 -4.70 -28.44
C PHE A 357 -18.20 -3.68 -29.58
N PRO A 358 -19.15 -3.80 -30.53
CA PRO A 358 -19.17 -2.98 -31.77
C PRO A 358 -19.29 -1.48 -31.52
N ASN A 359 -19.88 -1.08 -30.38
CA ASN A 359 -20.02 0.32 -29.98
C ASN A 359 -18.75 0.88 -29.28
N VAL A 360 -17.71 0.06 -29.09
CA VAL A 360 -16.46 0.51 -28.51
C VAL A 360 -15.51 1.09 -29.58
N ARG A 361 -14.92 2.23 -29.27
CA ARG A 361 -13.81 2.85 -30.03
C ARG A 361 -12.61 2.99 -29.10
N VAL A 362 -11.42 2.71 -29.58
CA VAL A 362 -10.19 2.91 -28.82
C VAL A 362 -9.57 4.26 -29.16
N LEU A 363 -9.41 5.11 -28.14
CA LEU A 363 -8.57 6.30 -28.24
C LEU A 363 -7.16 5.93 -27.80
N ASP A 364 -6.23 5.84 -28.75
CA ASP A 364 -4.87 5.37 -28.50
C ASP A 364 -3.98 6.46 -27.90
N TRP A 365 -4.26 6.80 -26.66
CA TRP A 365 -3.48 7.77 -25.89
C TRP A 365 -2.03 7.33 -25.70
N PHE A 366 -1.77 6.03 -25.58
CA PHE A 366 -0.42 5.49 -25.52
C PHE A 366 0.42 5.90 -26.74
N THR A 367 -0.07 5.63 -27.94
CA THR A 367 0.66 5.96 -29.17
C THR A 367 0.76 7.46 -29.39
N ILE A 368 -0.27 8.23 -29.08
CA ILE A 368 -0.26 9.69 -29.19
C ILE A 368 0.81 10.31 -28.28
N SER A 369 0.97 9.76 -27.06
CA SER A 369 1.78 10.41 -26.03
C SER A 369 3.16 9.79 -25.80
N LYS A 370 3.44 8.57 -26.33
CA LYS A 370 4.68 7.82 -26.05
C LYS A 370 5.96 8.55 -26.43
N SER A 371 5.93 9.34 -27.52
CA SER A 371 7.07 10.11 -28.03
C SER A 371 7.20 11.50 -27.39
N HIS A 372 6.32 11.86 -26.46
CA HIS A 372 6.22 13.16 -25.83
C HIS A 372 6.41 13.10 -24.32
N PRO A 373 7.61 12.73 -23.81
CA PRO A 373 7.86 12.69 -22.37
C PRO A 373 7.70 14.07 -21.70
N GLU A 374 7.88 15.16 -22.46
CA GLU A 374 7.69 16.54 -22.01
C GLU A 374 6.25 16.90 -21.69
N TRP A 375 5.26 16.10 -22.07
CA TRP A 375 3.85 16.33 -21.74
C TRP A 375 3.48 15.82 -20.34
N PHE A 376 4.42 15.21 -19.62
CA PHE A 376 4.15 14.53 -18.36
C PHE A 376 4.92 15.14 -17.22
N ALA A 377 4.37 14.99 -16.02
CA ALA A 377 5.04 15.31 -14.78
C ALA A 377 6.23 14.34 -14.51
N SER A 378 6.92 14.54 -13.41
CA SER A 378 8.12 13.78 -13.04
C SER A 378 7.90 12.26 -12.96
N ASP A 379 6.67 11.82 -12.69
CA ASP A 379 6.29 10.41 -12.63
C ASP A 379 6.09 9.76 -14.01
N LYS A 380 6.09 10.55 -15.08
CA LYS A 380 5.89 10.15 -16.48
C LYS A 380 4.52 9.51 -16.77
N VAL A 381 3.55 9.66 -15.87
CA VAL A 381 2.19 9.10 -15.96
C VAL A 381 1.16 10.21 -16.03
N HIS A 382 1.21 11.18 -15.12
CA HIS A 382 0.25 12.27 -15.07
C HIS A 382 0.63 13.39 -16.04
N PRO A 383 -0.27 13.79 -16.94
CA PRO A 383 -0.03 14.91 -17.85
C PRO A 383 0.19 16.22 -17.07
N ASN A 384 1.20 16.98 -17.46
CA ASN A 384 1.40 18.37 -17.05
C ASN A 384 0.44 19.31 -17.82
N ALA A 385 0.52 20.62 -17.61
CA ALA A 385 -0.39 21.58 -18.23
C ALA A 385 -0.51 21.43 -19.76
N THR A 386 0.63 21.24 -20.47
CA THR A 386 0.64 21.01 -21.93
C THR A 386 0.05 19.64 -22.26
N GLY A 387 0.44 18.59 -21.53
CA GLY A 387 -0.07 17.24 -21.74
C GLY A 387 -1.58 17.14 -21.50
N GLN A 388 -2.12 17.88 -20.53
CA GLN A 388 -3.56 17.98 -20.29
C GLN A 388 -4.30 18.57 -21.48
N ASP A 389 -3.75 19.62 -22.10
CA ASP A 389 -4.39 20.24 -23.29
C ASP A 389 -4.46 19.23 -24.42
N ARG A 390 -3.38 18.47 -24.67
CA ARG A 390 -3.35 17.41 -25.69
C ARG A 390 -4.28 16.24 -25.36
N TYR A 391 -4.36 15.87 -24.09
CA TYR A 391 -5.26 14.82 -23.62
C TYR A 391 -6.73 15.20 -23.82
N VAL A 392 -7.11 16.43 -23.46
CA VAL A 392 -8.45 16.94 -23.64
C VAL A 392 -8.79 17.09 -25.12
N GLU A 393 -7.88 17.60 -25.95
CA GLU A 393 -8.02 17.71 -27.39
C GLU A 393 -8.29 16.34 -28.04
N ALA A 394 -7.53 15.32 -27.65
CA ALA A 394 -7.70 13.96 -28.15
C ALA A 394 -9.08 13.39 -27.77
N ILE A 395 -9.52 13.57 -26.52
CA ILE A 395 -10.84 13.10 -26.07
C ILE A 395 -11.95 13.82 -26.82
N VAL A 396 -11.91 15.16 -26.90
CA VAL A 396 -12.94 15.95 -27.59
C VAL A 396 -13.00 15.56 -29.06
N SER A 397 -11.86 15.38 -29.74
CA SER A 397 -11.81 14.91 -31.10
C SER A 397 -12.47 13.54 -31.28
N ALA A 398 -12.19 12.59 -30.37
CA ALA A 398 -12.79 11.25 -30.41
C ALA A 398 -14.30 11.28 -30.12
N VAL A 399 -14.79 12.18 -29.25
CA VAL A 399 -16.20 12.38 -28.95
C VAL A 399 -16.95 12.92 -30.17
N THR A 400 -16.39 13.92 -30.84
CA THR A 400 -17.02 14.60 -31.97
C THR A 400 -16.87 13.89 -33.32
N SER A 401 -15.93 12.94 -33.42
CA SER A 401 -15.82 12.08 -34.61
C SER A 401 -17.06 11.19 -34.79
N PRO A 402 -17.49 10.95 -36.01
CA PRO A 402 -18.66 10.10 -36.28
C PRO A 402 -18.49 8.66 -35.83
#